data_d15b8318ec530585c401cfb94942e36e
#
_entry.id   d15b8318ec530585c401cfb94942e36e
#
_cell.length_a   1.000
_cell.length_b   1.000
_cell.length_c   1.000
_cell.angle_alpha   90.00
_cell.angle_beta   90.00
_cell.angle_gamma   90.00
#
_symmetry.space_group_name_H-M   'P 1'
#
loop_
_entity.id
_entity.type
_entity.pdbx_description
1 polymer ?
#
loop_
_entity_poly.entity_id
_entity_poly.type
_entity_poly.pdbx_seq_one_letter_code
_entity_poly.pdbx_strand_id
1 'polypeptide(L)'
;MTLMSRSFEPGTFMGENGSTLCLAIAFALLVINYAISKPNVKSLPTIIAAFENGGKNCLSVGIACGMAGIIAGVVTMTGLGQVLIGAIGGLSNGHLIIALVLTMLCCIVLGMGVPTTANYCIMASTCAPILITLGIPKVAAHFFVFYFGIVADITPPVALAAYAGSAIAKSD
;
A
#
# COMPACT_ATOMS: atom_id res chain seq x y z
N MET A 1 -4.89 25.08 -7.01
CA MET A 1 -5.14 23.81 -6.31
C MET A 1 -6.63 23.41 -6.31
N THR A 2 -7.55 24.34 -6.44
CA THR A 2 -9.01 24.10 -6.42
C THR A 2 -9.64 23.52 -7.70
N LEU A 3 -9.01 23.66 -8.86
CA LEU A 3 -9.54 23.11 -10.13
C LEU A 3 -9.29 21.60 -10.27
N MET A 4 -8.18 21.10 -9.73
CA MET A 4 -7.82 19.68 -9.84
C MET A 4 -8.62 18.80 -8.84
N SER A 5 -9.02 19.33 -7.69
CA SER A 5 -9.83 18.60 -6.72
C SER A 5 -11.29 18.41 -7.18
N ARG A 6 -11.85 19.37 -7.92
CA ARG A 6 -13.21 19.26 -8.48
C ARG A 6 -13.37 18.21 -9.58
N SER A 7 -12.26 17.84 -10.24
CA SER A 7 -12.29 16.86 -11.33
C SER A 7 -12.45 15.42 -10.82
N PHE A 8 -12.23 15.18 -9.52
CA PHE A 8 -12.33 13.85 -8.89
C PHE A 8 -13.53 13.71 -7.94
N GLU A 9 -14.45 14.69 -7.91
CA GLU A 9 -15.68 14.54 -7.12
C GLU A 9 -16.60 13.49 -7.75
N PRO A 10 -17.28 12.65 -6.92
CA PRO A 10 -18.30 11.70 -7.37
C PRO A 10 -19.41 12.48 -8.09
N GLY A 11 -19.74 12.08 -9.30
CA GLY A 11 -20.70 12.79 -10.18
C GLY A 11 -20.05 13.65 -11.26
N THR A 12 -18.72 13.79 -11.28
CA THR A 12 -17.99 14.38 -12.40
C THR A 12 -17.56 13.28 -13.37
N PHE A 13 -17.61 13.53 -14.69
CA PHE A 13 -17.20 12.56 -15.72
C PHE A 13 -15.83 11.92 -15.45
N MET A 14 -14.90 12.69 -14.90
CA MET A 14 -13.57 12.19 -14.47
C MET A 14 -13.61 11.39 -13.15
N GLY A 15 -14.54 11.65 -12.26
CA GLY A 15 -14.70 10.91 -11.00
C GLY A 15 -15.28 9.52 -11.22
N GLU A 16 -16.28 9.40 -12.12
CA GLU A 16 -16.92 8.11 -12.43
C GLU A 16 -16.09 7.24 -13.39
N ASN A 17 -15.42 7.87 -14.37
CA ASN A 17 -14.66 7.17 -15.41
C ASN A 17 -13.14 7.34 -15.28
N GLY A 18 -12.64 7.85 -14.16
CA GLY A 18 -11.22 8.17 -13.97
C GLY A 18 -10.30 6.96 -14.20
N SER A 19 -10.69 5.79 -13.72
CA SER A 19 -9.92 4.55 -13.90
C SER A 19 -9.92 4.09 -15.36
N THR A 20 -11.06 4.14 -16.05
CA THR A 20 -11.18 3.77 -17.46
C THR A 20 -10.46 4.75 -18.36
N LEU A 21 -10.47 6.04 -18.02
CA LEU A 21 -9.78 7.09 -18.75
C LEU A 21 -8.25 6.97 -18.61
N CYS A 22 -7.75 6.68 -17.40
CA CYS A 22 -6.34 6.38 -17.16
C CYS A 22 -5.89 5.15 -17.94
N LEU A 23 -6.70 4.11 -17.98
CA LEU A 23 -6.41 2.88 -18.71
C LEU A 23 -6.40 3.12 -20.23
N ALA A 24 -7.33 3.91 -20.74
CA ALA A 24 -7.39 4.31 -22.15
C ALA A 24 -6.19 5.18 -22.55
N ILE A 25 -5.78 6.14 -21.70
CA ILE A 25 -4.58 6.96 -21.93
C ILE A 25 -3.32 6.11 -21.90
N ALA A 26 -3.19 5.22 -20.93
CA ALA A 26 -2.05 4.30 -20.84
C ALA A 26 -1.95 3.41 -22.08
N PHE A 27 -3.07 2.88 -22.54
CA PHE A 27 -3.13 2.08 -23.76
C PHE A 27 -2.78 2.90 -25.00
N ALA A 28 -3.30 4.12 -25.13
CA ALA A 28 -2.97 5.02 -26.23
C ALA A 28 -1.48 5.38 -26.26
N LEU A 29 -0.88 5.69 -25.09
CA LEU A 29 0.56 5.94 -24.96
C LEU A 29 1.41 4.71 -25.35
N LEU A 30 0.94 3.50 -25.01
CA LEU A 30 1.60 2.24 -25.36
C LEU A 30 1.57 2.02 -26.88
N VAL A 31 0.44 2.30 -27.53
CA VAL A 31 0.29 2.22 -29.00
C VAL A 31 1.14 3.28 -29.71
N ILE A 32 1.16 4.52 -29.19
CA ILE A 32 1.99 5.61 -29.72
C ILE A 32 3.48 5.26 -29.58
N ASN A 33 3.89 4.79 -28.43
CA ASN A 33 5.28 4.36 -28.20
C ASN A 33 5.66 3.23 -29.16
N TYR A 34 4.76 2.26 -29.37
CA TYR A 34 4.94 1.18 -30.32
C TYR A 34 5.06 1.68 -31.78
N ALA A 35 4.27 2.70 -32.15
CA ALA A 35 4.29 3.27 -33.51
C ALA A 35 5.56 4.11 -33.78
N ILE A 36 6.10 4.79 -32.73
CA ILE A 36 7.30 5.62 -32.81
C ILE A 36 8.57 4.80 -32.73
N SER A 37 8.61 3.79 -31.87
CA SER A 37 9.71 2.83 -31.79
C SER A 37 9.65 1.95 -33.04
N LYS A 38 10.38 2.31 -34.10
CA LYS A 38 10.52 1.46 -35.30
C LYS A 38 10.80 0.04 -34.85
N PRO A 39 9.99 -0.94 -35.26
CA PRO A 39 10.01 -2.28 -34.71
C PRO A 39 11.26 -3.06 -35.14
N ASN A 40 12.33 -2.90 -34.40
CA ASN A 40 13.32 -3.96 -34.28
C ASN A 40 12.80 -5.02 -33.29
N VAL A 41 11.53 -4.94 -33.00
CA VAL A 41 10.79 -5.80 -32.08
C VAL A 41 10.27 -6.98 -32.90
N LYS A 42 10.73 -8.14 -32.56
CA LYS A 42 10.03 -9.41 -32.82
C LYS A 42 8.76 -9.39 -31.94
N SER A 43 7.75 -8.59 -32.32
CA SER A 43 6.95 -7.84 -31.38
C SER A 43 5.78 -8.60 -30.78
N LEU A 44 5.12 -9.47 -31.49
CA LEU A 44 3.96 -10.19 -30.97
C LEU A 44 4.29 -11.13 -29.81
N PRO A 45 5.31 -12.00 -29.88
CA PRO A 45 5.65 -12.90 -28.79
C PRO A 45 6.13 -12.15 -27.54
N THR A 46 6.80 -11.00 -27.70
CA THR A 46 7.27 -10.18 -26.58
C THR A 46 6.11 -9.51 -25.86
N ILE A 47 5.11 -9.03 -26.58
CA ILE A 47 3.89 -8.44 -25.99
C ILE A 47 3.10 -9.52 -25.24
N ILE A 48 2.92 -10.70 -25.84
CA ILE A 48 2.23 -11.82 -25.19
C ILE A 48 2.98 -12.23 -23.91
N ALA A 49 4.30 -12.35 -23.96
CA ALA A 49 5.13 -12.65 -22.80
C ALA A 49 5.04 -11.56 -21.70
N ALA A 50 4.94 -10.30 -22.09
CA ALA A 50 4.75 -9.19 -21.14
C ALA A 50 3.39 -9.28 -20.43
N PHE A 51 2.32 -9.59 -21.17
CA PHE A 51 0.99 -9.82 -20.58
C PHE A 51 0.96 -11.05 -19.68
N GLU A 52 1.59 -12.15 -20.09
CA GLU A 52 1.71 -13.35 -19.27
C GLU A 52 2.44 -13.08 -17.96
N ASN A 53 3.58 -12.40 -18.00
CA ASN A 53 4.35 -12.04 -16.82
C ASN A 53 3.59 -11.02 -15.93
N GLY A 54 2.92 -10.05 -16.55
CA GLY A 54 2.05 -9.13 -15.84
C GLY A 54 0.91 -9.85 -15.12
N GLY A 55 0.25 -10.79 -15.77
CA GLY A 55 -0.79 -11.62 -15.17
C GLY A 55 -0.29 -12.47 -14.00
N LYS A 56 0.88 -13.09 -14.13
CA LYS A 56 1.51 -13.84 -13.03
C LYS A 56 1.83 -12.96 -11.83
N ASN A 57 2.34 -11.75 -12.05
CA ASN A 57 2.61 -10.80 -10.98
C ASN A 57 1.32 -10.31 -10.30
N CYS A 58 0.28 -10.01 -11.08
CA CYS A 58 -1.03 -9.64 -10.54
C CYS A 58 -1.64 -10.74 -9.67
N LEU A 59 -1.49 -12.01 -10.07
CA LEU A 59 -1.98 -13.15 -9.30
C LEU A 59 -1.29 -13.24 -7.93
N SER A 60 0.02 -13.09 -7.89
CA SER A 60 0.80 -13.11 -6.64
C SER A 60 0.36 -12.00 -5.68
N VAL A 61 0.22 -10.77 -6.19
CA VAL A 61 -0.26 -9.63 -5.38
C VAL A 61 -1.70 -9.85 -4.94
N GLY A 62 -2.58 -10.37 -5.81
CA GLY A 62 -3.97 -10.65 -5.49
C GLY A 62 -4.12 -11.67 -4.37
N ILE A 63 -3.34 -12.76 -4.40
CA ILE A 63 -3.31 -13.77 -3.33
C ILE A 63 -2.83 -13.14 -2.01
N ALA A 64 -1.76 -12.37 -2.04
CA ALA A 64 -1.23 -11.71 -0.85
C ALA A 64 -2.25 -10.73 -0.25
N CYS A 65 -2.94 -9.94 -1.07
CA CYS A 65 -4.01 -9.05 -0.62
C CYS A 65 -5.21 -9.83 -0.05
N GLY A 66 -5.58 -10.95 -0.65
CA GLY A 66 -6.63 -11.83 -0.13
C GLY A 66 -6.29 -12.40 1.25
N MET A 67 -5.07 -12.90 1.43
CA MET A 67 -4.59 -13.38 2.73
C MET A 67 -4.56 -12.27 3.78
N ALA A 68 -4.09 -11.09 3.42
CA ALA A 68 -4.09 -9.93 4.30
C ALA A 68 -5.52 -9.50 4.70
N GLY A 69 -6.49 -9.60 3.78
CA GLY A 69 -7.91 -9.37 4.06
C GLY A 69 -8.47 -10.36 5.08
N ILE A 70 -8.07 -11.63 5.02
CA ILE A 70 -8.44 -12.65 6.02
C ILE A 70 -7.84 -12.28 7.38
N ILE A 71 -6.57 -11.91 7.44
CA ILE A 71 -5.90 -11.49 8.69
C ILE A 71 -6.61 -10.28 9.29
N ALA A 72 -6.89 -9.25 8.50
CA ALA A 72 -7.61 -8.06 8.94
C ALA A 72 -9.01 -8.41 9.46
N GLY A 73 -9.72 -9.31 8.77
CA GLY A 73 -11.02 -9.82 9.20
C GLY A 73 -10.95 -10.53 10.55
N VAL A 74 -9.99 -11.43 10.74
CA VAL A 74 -9.77 -12.14 12.02
C VAL A 74 -9.44 -11.16 13.14
N VAL A 75 -8.54 -10.20 12.91
CA VAL A 75 -8.17 -9.17 13.89
C VAL A 75 -9.40 -8.34 14.30
N THR A 76 -10.25 -8.00 13.35
CA THR A 76 -11.49 -7.24 13.62
C THR A 76 -12.50 -8.08 14.40
N MET A 77 -12.71 -9.34 14.02
CA MET A 77 -13.67 -10.24 14.66
C MET A 77 -13.23 -10.67 16.06
N THR A 78 -11.94 -10.84 16.29
CA THR A 78 -11.39 -11.22 17.62
C THR A 78 -11.28 -10.05 18.58
N GLY A 79 -11.46 -8.80 18.10
CA GLY A 79 -11.28 -7.61 18.92
C GLY A 79 -9.82 -7.33 19.30
N LEU A 80 -8.85 -7.98 18.64
CA LEU A 80 -7.42 -7.80 18.91
C LEU A 80 -7.01 -6.32 18.80
N GLY A 81 -7.62 -5.56 17.90
CA GLY A 81 -7.42 -4.12 17.80
C GLY A 81 -7.75 -3.38 19.10
N GLN A 82 -8.83 -3.77 19.79
CA GLN A 82 -9.22 -3.17 21.08
C GLN A 82 -8.22 -3.51 22.19
N VAL A 83 -7.69 -4.74 22.18
CA VAL A 83 -6.65 -5.17 23.14
C VAL A 83 -5.38 -4.34 22.92
N LEU A 84 -4.97 -4.13 21.68
CA LEU A 84 -3.82 -3.29 21.34
C LEU A 84 -4.04 -1.82 21.74
N ILE A 85 -5.24 -1.26 21.50
CA ILE A 85 -5.61 0.08 21.94
C ILE A 85 -5.46 0.20 23.48
N GLY A 86 -6.01 -0.77 24.20
CA GLY A 86 -5.92 -0.79 25.67
C GLY A 86 -4.48 -0.93 26.17
N ALA A 87 -3.69 -1.79 25.57
CA ALA A 87 -2.28 -2.02 25.92
C ALA A 87 -1.43 -0.76 25.66
N ILE A 88 -1.53 -0.16 24.49
CA ILE A 88 -0.79 1.05 24.15
C ILE A 88 -1.25 2.24 24.99
N GLY A 89 -2.56 2.38 25.22
CA GLY A 89 -3.12 3.40 26.10
C GLY A 89 -2.62 3.27 27.53
N GLY A 90 -2.59 2.06 28.08
CA GLY A 90 -2.10 1.79 29.43
C GLY A 90 -0.60 2.02 29.57
N LEU A 91 0.22 1.54 28.61
CA LEU A 91 1.67 1.73 28.63
C LEU A 91 2.08 3.19 28.38
N SER A 92 1.30 3.94 27.62
CA SER A 92 1.61 5.33 27.33
C SER A 92 1.34 6.28 28.50
N ASN A 93 0.55 5.86 29.51
CA ASN A 93 0.15 6.70 30.64
C ASN A 93 -0.39 8.09 30.22
N GLY A 94 -1.04 8.17 29.07
CA GLY A 94 -1.54 9.42 28.50
C GLY A 94 -0.50 10.30 27.81
N HIS A 95 0.76 9.87 27.73
CA HIS A 95 1.80 10.58 26.99
C HIS A 95 1.72 10.25 25.48
N LEU A 96 1.30 11.23 24.70
CA LEU A 96 1.13 11.09 23.24
C LEU A 96 2.39 10.56 22.53
N ILE A 97 3.56 11.05 22.93
CA ILE A 97 4.84 10.65 22.29
C ILE A 97 5.11 9.15 22.51
N ILE A 98 4.85 8.62 23.70
CA ILE A 98 5.04 7.19 24.00
C ILE A 98 4.07 6.36 23.16
N ALA A 99 2.81 6.78 23.07
CA ALA A 99 1.83 6.11 22.24
C ALA A 99 2.23 6.08 20.75
N LEU A 100 2.74 7.19 20.22
CA LEU A 100 3.25 7.28 18.85
C LEU A 100 4.40 6.32 18.61
N VAL A 101 5.39 6.27 19.50
CA VAL A 101 6.53 5.36 19.38
C VAL A 101 6.08 3.89 19.45
N LEU A 102 5.19 3.54 20.38
CA LEU A 102 4.66 2.17 20.46
C LEU A 102 3.87 1.79 19.19
N THR A 103 3.03 2.70 18.70
CA THR A 103 2.28 2.47 17.45
C THR A 103 3.22 2.35 16.25
N MET A 104 4.27 3.16 16.17
CA MET A 104 5.32 3.05 15.16
C MET A 104 5.96 1.67 15.16
N LEU A 105 6.42 1.19 16.32
CA LEU A 105 7.01 -0.14 16.45
C LEU A 105 6.02 -1.24 16.04
N CYS A 106 4.78 -1.12 16.46
CA CYS A 106 3.71 -2.03 16.09
C CYS A 106 3.51 -2.07 14.55
N CYS A 107 3.48 -0.90 13.90
CA CYS A 107 3.37 -0.80 12.44
C CYS A 107 4.55 -1.46 11.72
N ILE A 108 5.76 -1.24 12.20
CA ILE A 108 6.97 -1.87 11.62
C ILE A 108 6.90 -3.39 11.74
N VAL A 109 6.57 -3.91 12.92
CA VAL A 109 6.49 -5.36 13.17
C VAL A 109 5.39 -6.02 12.34
N LEU A 110 4.19 -5.43 12.32
CA LEU A 110 3.05 -5.97 11.57
C LEU A 110 3.21 -5.82 10.06
N GLY A 111 4.00 -4.84 9.61
CA GLY A 111 4.21 -4.54 8.19
C GLY A 111 5.27 -5.40 7.51
N MET A 112 6.08 -6.14 8.26
CA MET A 112 7.19 -6.90 7.71
C MET A 112 6.72 -8.00 6.75
N GLY A 113 7.15 -7.93 5.49
CA GLY A 113 6.93 -8.97 4.49
C GLY A 113 5.53 -9.01 3.88
N VAL A 114 4.74 -7.96 4.05
CA VAL A 114 3.39 -7.84 3.49
C VAL A 114 3.38 -6.77 2.39
N PRO A 115 2.75 -7.02 1.21
CA PRO A 115 2.63 -6.00 0.18
C PRO A 115 1.98 -4.71 0.72
N THR A 116 2.46 -3.56 0.26
CA THR A 116 2.12 -2.23 0.80
C THR A 116 0.60 -1.98 0.94
N THR A 117 -0.19 -2.37 -0.07
CA THR A 117 -1.66 -2.21 -0.05
C THR A 117 -2.31 -3.06 1.05
N ALA A 118 -1.89 -4.32 1.16
CA ALA A 118 -2.39 -5.25 2.16
C ALA A 118 -1.97 -4.82 3.57
N ASN A 119 -0.72 -4.38 3.71
CA ASN A 119 -0.17 -3.82 4.92
C ASN A 119 -1.00 -2.63 5.41
N TYR A 120 -1.29 -1.67 4.53
CA TYR A 120 -2.12 -0.53 4.91
C TYR A 120 -3.53 -0.95 5.38
N CYS A 121 -4.17 -1.93 4.74
CA CYS A 121 -5.48 -2.42 5.18
C CYS A 121 -5.44 -2.96 6.61
N ILE A 122 -4.39 -3.71 6.97
CA ILE A 122 -4.19 -4.23 8.33
C ILE A 122 -3.97 -3.06 9.31
N MET A 123 -3.07 -2.14 8.98
CA MET A 123 -2.73 -1.00 9.84
C MET A 123 -3.92 -0.03 10.05
N ALA A 124 -4.71 0.20 9.00
CA ALA A 124 -5.89 1.06 9.06
C ALA A 124 -6.95 0.51 10.00
N SER A 125 -7.07 -0.82 10.11
CA SER A 125 -8.04 -1.47 11.00
C SER A 125 -7.53 -1.65 12.43
N THR A 126 -6.21 -1.76 12.63
CA THR A 126 -5.61 -2.05 13.95
C THR A 126 -4.97 -0.84 14.62
N CYS A 127 -4.06 -0.17 13.93
CA CYS A 127 -3.21 0.87 14.50
C CYS A 127 -3.79 2.29 14.36
N ALA A 128 -4.47 2.61 13.25
CA ALA A 128 -5.04 3.94 13.07
C ALA A 128 -6.10 4.30 14.13
N PRO A 129 -7.01 3.39 14.54
CA PRO A 129 -7.97 3.68 15.61
C PRO A 129 -7.31 4.07 16.93
N ILE A 130 -6.14 3.50 17.25
CA ILE A 130 -5.39 3.85 18.48
C ILE A 130 -5.07 5.34 18.51
N LEU A 131 -4.51 5.85 17.43
CA LEU A 131 -4.13 7.26 17.30
C LEU A 131 -5.35 8.19 17.30
N ILE A 132 -6.44 7.75 16.68
CA ILE A 132 -7.70 8.51 16.64
C ILE A 132 -8.31 8.63 18.04
N THR A 133 -8.29 7.57 18.85
CA THR A 133 -8.79 7.60 20.23
C THR A 133 -7.94 8.50 21.13
N LEU A 134 -6.68 8.72 20.80
CA LEU A 134 -5.79 9.66 21.49
C LEU A 134 -5.94 11.12 21.01
N GLY A 135 -6.93 11.39 20.16
CA GLY A 135 -7.26 12.74 19.71
C GLY A 135 -6.52 13.20 18.45
N ILE A 136 -5.77 12.32 17.77
CA ILE A 136 -5.11 12.68 16.51
C ILE A 136 -6.15 12.72 15.39
N PRO A 137 -6.13 13.74 14.50
CA PRO A 137 -7.03 13.81 13.36
C PRO A 137 -6.92 12.56 12.47
N LYS A 138 -8.06 12.06 11.98
CA LYS A 138 -8.14 10.82 11.18
C LYS A 138 -7.11 10.78 10.05
N VAL A 139 -7.00 11.86 9.28
CA VAL A 139 -6.07 11.94 8.15
C VAL A 139 -4.62 11.78 8.61
N ALA A 140 -4.23 12.46 9.70
CA ALA A 140 -2.88 12.37 10.26
C ALA A 140 -2.57 10.95 10.79
N ALA A 141 -3.55 10.32 11.48
CA ALA A 141 -3.41 8.96 11.97
C ALA A 141 -3.21 7.96 10.83
N HIS A 142 -4.00 8.06 9.75
CA HIS A 142 -3.86 7.19 8.58
C HIS A 142 -2.55 7.42 7.84
N PHE A 143 -2.09 8.66 7.69
CA PHE A 143 -0.77 8.95 7.11
C PHE A 143 0.37 8.41 7.96
N PHE A 144 0.27 8.51 9.28
CA PHE A 144 1.26 7.99 10.20
C PHE A 144 1.41 6.47 10.04
N VAL A 145 0.31 5.72 10.13
CA VAL A 145 0.37 4.26 10.02
C VAL A 145 0.79 3.80 8.62
N PHE A 146 0.38 4.51 7.58
CA PHE A 146 0.79 4.24 6.21
C PHE A 146 2.29 4.43 6.04
N TYR A 147 2.84 5.54 6.52
CA TYR A 147 4.28 5.84 6.43
C TYR A 147 5.13 4.76 7.11
N PHE A 148 4.81 4.43 8.36
CA PHE A 148 5.56 3.40 9.09
C PHE A 148 5.31 1.99 8.59
N GLY A 149 4.17 1.72 7.98
CA GLY A 149 3.92 0.51 7.24
C GLY A 149 4.84 0.35 6.03
N ILE A 150 5.08 1.42 5.25
CA ILE A 150 6.03 1.41 4.14
C ILE A 150 7.47 1.28 4.63
N VAL A 151 7.83 1.95 5.72
CA VAL A 151 9.17 1.86 6.32
C VAL A 151 9.50 0.42 6.71
N ALA A 152 8.50 -0.39 7.06
CA ALA A 152 8.70 -1.81 7.36
C ALA A 152 9.30 -2.60 6.18
N ASP A 153 8.98 -2.24 4.94
CA ASP A 153 9.49 -2.93 3.73
C ASP A 153 10.99 -2.66 3.46
N ILE A 154 11.54 -1.59 4.05
CA ILE A 154 12.96 -1.22 3.93
C ILE A 154 13.75 -1.46 5.21
N THR A 155 13.08 -1.89 6.28
CA THR A 155 13.70 -2.08 7.60
C THR A 155 14.09 -3.54 7.83
N PRO A 156 15.28 -3.85 8.35
CA PRO A 156 15.61 -5.19 8.79
C PRO A 156 14.60 -5.70 9.86
N PRO A 157 14.26 -6.99 9.90
CA PRO A 157 14.96 -8.12 9.28
C PRO A 157 14.53 -8.50 7.86
N VAL A 158 13.46 -7.94 7.32
CA VAL A 158 12.92 -8.37 6.02
C VAL A 158 13.47 -7.55 4.85
N ALA A 159 13.45 -6.23 4.94
CA ALA A 159 14.08 -5.29 4.00
C ALA A 159 13.94 -5.64 2.50
N LEU A 160 12.75 -6.08 2.06
CA LEU A 160 12.50 -6.61 0.71
C LEU A 160 12.94 -5.64 -0.39
N ALA A 161 12.65 -4.35 -0.21
CA ALA A 161 13.01 -3.33 -1.19
C ALA A 161 14.53 -3.12 -1.28
N ALA A 162 15.24 -3.21 -0.15
CA ALA A 162 16.69 -3.11 -0.11
C ALA A 162 17.35 -4.32 -0.80
N TYR A 163 16.88 -5.53 -0.54
CA TYR A 163 17.36 -6.75 -1.21
C TYR A 163 17.08 -6.72 -2.72
N ALA A 164 15.90 -6.26 -3.13
CA ALA A 164 15.59 -6.12 -4.55
C ALA A 164 16.53 -5.09 -5.21
N GLY A 165 16.79 -3.97 -4.55
CA GLY A 165 17.72 -2.95 -5.02
C GLY A 165 19.15 -3.47 -5.14
N SER A 166 19.67 -4.18 -4.14
CA SER A 166 21.02 -4.75 -4.16
C SER A 166 21.17 -5.82 -5.25
N ALA A 167 20.15 -6.65 -5.44
CA ALA A 167 20.14 -7.66 -6.51
C ALA A 167 20.20 -7.02 -7.90
N ILE A 168 19.48 -5.92 -8.13
CA ILE A 168 19.52 -5.17 -9.42
C ILE A 168 20.87 -4.47 -9.59
N ALA A 169 21.38 -3.86 -8.52
CA ALA A 169 22.66 -3.16 -8.52
C ALA A 169 23.87 -4.10 -8.56
N LYS A 170 23.66 -5.40 -8.34
CA LYS A 170 24.73 -6.41 -8.18
C LYS A 170 25.77 -5.99 -7.14
N SER A 171 25.30 -5.39 -6.06
CA SER A 171 26.12 -4.94 -4.92
C SER A 171 25.75 -5.76 -3.67
N ASP A 172 26.77 -6.03 -2.84
CA ASP A 172 26.60 -6.67 -1.53
C ASP A 172 25.99 -5.68 -0.52
#